data_0124cdd1f4ef20e5ca3618850d94c74b
#
_entry.id   0124cdd1f4ef20e5ca3618850d94c74b
#
_cell.length_a   1.000
_cell.length_b   1.000
_cell.length_c   1.000
_cell.angle_alpha   90.00
_cell.angle_beta   90.00
_cell.angle_gamma   90.00
#
_symmetry.space_group_name_H-M   'P 1'
#
loop_
_entity.id
_entity.type
_entity.pdbx_description
1 polymer ?
#
loop_
_entity_poly.entity_id
_entity_poly.type
_entity_poly.pdbx_seq_one_letter_code
_entity_poly.pdbx_strand_id
1 'polypeptide(L)'
;MRQAKIIIDEQVAGILTETEEAYTFSYDKTYLDGKNKKPVSLTLLLQEEPFKADNLFPFFDGLIPEGWLLDIVQKNWKLNPRDRMGLLLATCKDCIGNISVIPL
;
A
#
# COMPACT_ATOMS: atom_id res chain seq x y z
N MET A 1 -4.35 1.52 14.74
CA MET A 1 -3.28 1.09 13.82
C MET A 1 -3.86 0.18 12.75
N ARG A 2 -3.55 0.47 11.49
CA ARG A 2 -4.00 -0.36 10.38
C ARG A 2 -2.79 -0.84 9.59
N GLN A 3 -2.84 -2.06 9.10
CA GLN A 3 -1.74 -2.66 8.35
C GLN A 3 -2.25 -3.38 7.11
N ALA A 4 -1.38 -3.49 6.12
CA ALA A 4 -1.66 -4.23 4.90
C ALA A 4 -0.42 -4.97 4.40
N LYS A 5 -0.64 -6.12 3.82
CA LYS A 5 0.41 -6.81 3.06
C LYS A 5 0.48 -6.20 1.68
N ILE A 6 1.68 -5.90 1.24
CA ILE A 6 1.93 -5.46 -0.14
C ILE A 6 2.46 -6.68 -0.89
N ILE A 7 1.71 -7.10 -1.91
CA ILE A 7 2.03 -8.30 -2.68
C ILE A 7 2.45 -7.91 -4.08
N ILE A 8 3.58 -8.43 -4.53
CA ILE A 8 4.11 -8.23 -5.89
C ILE A 8 4.34 -9.61 -6.50
N ASP A 9 3.76 -9.85 -7.67
CA ASP A 9 3.91 -11.13 -8.39
C ASP A 9 3.63 -12.32 -7.47
N GLU A 10 2.55 -12.22 -6.69
CA GLU A 10 2.07 -13.27 -5.77
C GLU A 10 2.99 -13.49 -4.55
N GLN A 11 3.99 -12.64 -4.36
CA GLN A 11 4.88 -12.71 -3.20
C GLN A 11 4.61 -11.54 -2.25
N VAL A 12 4.63 -11.82 -0.94
CA VAL A 12 4.53 -10.75 0.05
C VAL A 12 5.84 -9.96 0.04
N ALA A 13 5.78 -8.75 -0.49
CA ALA A 13 6.97 -7.89 -0.58
C ALA A 13 7.24 -7.13 0.72
N GLY A 14 6.19 -6.78 1.44
CA GLY A 14 6.36 -6.03 2.69
C GLY A 14 5.05 -5.70 3.37
N ILE A 15 5.15 -4.91 4.42
CA ILE A 15 4.01 -4.50 5.25
C ILE A 15 3.96 -2.98 5.30
N LEU A 16 2.79 -2.44 4.96
CA LEU A 16 2.48 -1.03 5.12
C LEU A 16 1.71 -0.86 6.43
N THR A 17 2.18 0.04 7.28
CA THR A 17 1.58 0.29 8.59
C THR A 17 1.21 1.76 8.74
N GLU A 18 0.01 2.02 9.24
CA GLU A 18 -0.42 3.34 9.66
C GLU A 18 -0.53 3.37 11.18
N THR A 19 0.17 4.29 11.82
CA THR A 19 0.04 4.55 13.25
C THR A 19 -0.57 5.94 13.44
N GLU A 20 -0.81 6.34 14.68
CA GLU A 20 -1.31 7.68 14.98
C GLU A 20 -0.33 8.77 14.56
N GLU A 21 0.95 8.46 14.49
CA GLU A 21 2.01 9.44 14.25
C GLU A 21 2.55 9.42 12.81
N ALA A 22 2.54 8.27 12.16
CA ALA A 22 3.24 8.14 10.89
C ALA A 22 2.79 6.93 10.10
N TYR A 23 3.27 6.88 8.84
CA TYR A 23 3.17 5.68 8.00
C TYR A 23 4.55 5.05 7.91
N THR A 24 4.61 3.73 7.92
CA THR A 24 5.86 3.01 7.68
C THR A 24 5.64 1.92 6.64
N PHE A 25 6.67 1.66 5.85
CA PHE A 25 6.69 0.54 4.94
C PHE A 25 7.98 -0.23 5.16
N SER A 26 7.85 -1.52 5.43
CA SER A 26 8.99 -2.39 5.70
C SER A 26 8.96 -3.57 4.74
N TYR A 27 10.05 -3.79 4.00
CA TYR A 27 10.16 -4.96 3.14
C TYR A 27 10.23 -6.24 3.98
N ASP A 28 9.59 -7.29 3.48
CA ASP A 28 9.68 -8.61 4.10
C ASP A 28 11.09 -9.18 3.90
N LYS A 29 11.67 -9.73 4.96
CA LYS A 29 13.01 -10.26 4.90
C LYS A 29 13.15 -11.41 3.90
N THR A 30 12.17 -12.30 3.86
CA THR A 30 12.17 -13.40 2.91
C THR A 30 12.13 -12.89 1.47
N TYR A 31 11.38 -11.82 1.23
CA TYR A 31 11.34 -11.19 -0.09
C TYR A 31 12.69 -10.57 -0.46
N LEU A 32 13.34 -9.89 0.49
CA LEU A 32 14.65 -9.28 0.26
C LEU A 32 15.73 -10.31 -0.01
N ASP A 33 15.62 -11.49 0.61
CA ASP A 33 16.58 -12.57 0.42
C ASP A 33 16.33 -13.37 -0.86
N GLY A 34 15.19 -13.17 -1.51
CA GLY A 34 14.81 -13.90 -2.71
C GLY A 34 15.53 -13.43 -3.97
N LYS A 35 15.46 -14.26 -5.01
CA LYS A 35 16.11 -13.96 -6.30
C LYS A 35 15.26 -13.05 -7.19
N ASN A 36 13.94 -13.13 -7.08
CA ASN A 36 13.01 -12.39 -7.94
C ASN A 36 12.46 -11.14 -7.25
N LYS A 37 13.31 -10.44 -6.54
CA LYS A 37 12.91 -9.25 -5.83
C LYS A 37 12.94 -8.01 -6.72
N LYS A 38 11.93 -7.18 -6.56
CA LYS A 38 11.84 -5.89 -7.26
C LYS A 38 11.44 -4.84 -6.24
N PRO A 39 11.92 -3.60 -6.38
CA PRO A 39 11.43 -2.52 -5.51
C PRO A 39 9.94 -2.28 -5.83
N VAL A 40 9.19 -1.94 -4.81
CA VAL A 40 7.76 -1.59 -4.96
C VAL A 40 7.64 -0.36 -5.86
N SER A 41 8.58 0.57 -5.74
CA SER A 41 8.58 1.84 -6.46
C SER A 41 10.01 2.35 -6.56
N LEU A 42 10.24 3.28 -7.48
CA LEU A 42 11.55 3.96 -7.60
C LEU A 42 11.89 4.77 -6.36
N THR A 43 10.88 5.15 -5.57
CA THR A 43 11.09 5.90 -4.33
C THR A 43 11.14 5.02 -3.09
N LEU A 44 10.83 3.73 -3.23
CA LEU A 44 10.85 2.76 -2.12
C LEU A 44 11.76 1.61 -2.51
N LEU A 45 13.05 1.91 -2.65
CA LEU A 45 14.04 0.93 -3.07
C LEU A 45 14.22 -0.17 -2.02
N LEU A 46 14.73 -1.32 -2.46
CA LEU A 46 14.95 -2.46 -1.56
C LEU A 46 15.93 -2.11 -0.45
N GLN A 47 15.51 -2.27 0.79
CA GLN A 47 16.37 -2.08 1.97
C GLN A 47 15.79 -2.78 3.18
N GLU A 48 16.63 -3.11 4.15
CA GLU A 48 16.18 -3.76 5.38
C GLU A 48 15.50 -2.80 6.34
N GLU A 49 15.92 -1.53 6.35
CA GLU A 49 15.35 -0.53 7.24
C GLU A 49 13.97 -0.07 6.77
N PRO A 50 13.03 0.14 7.70
CA PRO A 50 11.72 0.65 7.32
C PRO A 50 11.78 2.07 6.77
N PHE A 51 10.92 2.34 5.80
CA PHE A 51 10.65 3.71 5.37
C PHE A 51 9.62 4.34 6.30
N LYS A 52 9.72 5.63 6.56
CA LYS A 52 8.79 6.36 7.40
C LYS A 52 8.38 7.67 6.75
N ALA A 53 7.09 8.01 6.86
CA ALA A 53 6.56 9.26 6.32
C ALA A 53 5.40 9.76 7.16
N ASP A 54 5.19 11.08 7.15
CA ASP A 54 4.08 11.69 7.90
C ASP A 54 2.74 11.47 7.20
N ASN A 55 2.76 11.26 5.89
CA ASN A 55 1.58 11.01 5.08
C ASN A 55 1.73 9.69 4.34
N LEU A 56 0.63 9.16 3.81
CA LEU A 56 0.71 7.96 2.99
C LEU A 56 1.71 8.16 1.85
N PHE A 57 2.58 7.18 1.63
CA PHE A 57 3.60 7.27 0.60
C PHE A 57 2.96 7.55 -0.76
N PRO A 58 3.54 8.48 -1.55
CA PRO A 58 2.96 8.85 -2.85
C PRO A 58 2.68 7.67 -3.77
N PHE A 59 3.52 6.64 -3.74
CA PHE A 59 3.28 5.45 -4.55
C PHE A 59 1.96 4.78 -4.19
N PHE A 60 1.71 4.57 -2.91
CA PHE A 60 0.47 3.92 -2.45
C PHE A 60 -0.74 4.83 -2.64
N ASP A 61 -0.59 6.11 -2.39
CA ASP A 61 -1.66 7.08 -2.61
C ASP A 61 -2.08 7.09 -4.08
N GLY A 62 -1.11 6.97 -4.99
CA GLY A 62 -1.36 6.92 -6.43
C GLY A 62 -2.08 5.66 -6.90
N LEU A 63 -2.16 4.62 -6.08
CA LEU A 63 -2.92 3.41 -6.41
C LEU A 63 -4.42 3.57 -6.18
N ILE A 64 -4.83 4.57 -5.40
CA ILE A 64 -6.24 4.81 -5.10
C ILE A 64 -6.94 5.33 -6.35
N PRO A 65 -8.10 4.73 -6.73
CA PRO A 65 -8.84 5.19 -7.89
C PRO A 65 -9.26 6.65 -7.78
N GLU A 66 -9.34 7.33 -8.89
CA GLU A 66 -9.74 8.73 -8.94
C GLU A 66 -11.00 8.91 -9.79
N GLY A 67 -11.57 10.11 -9.75
CA GLY A 67 -12.71 10.48 -10.57
C GLY A 67 -13.96 9.71 -10.22
N TRP A 68 -14.70 9.30 -11.26
CA TRP A 68 -16.02 8.68 -11.07
C TRP A 68 -15.95 7.35 -10.30
N LEU A 69 -14.86 6.61 -10.44
CA LEU A 69 -14.71 5.32 -9.75
C LEU A 69 -14.63 5.54 -8.25
N LEU A 70 -13.88 6.55 -7.82
CA LEU A 70 -13.78 6.91 -6.41
C LEU A 70 -15.14 7.38 -5.87
N ASP A 71 -15.89 8.17 -6.65
CA ASP A 71 -17.24 8.59 -6.27
C ASP A 71 -18.16 7.39 -6.01
N ILE A 72 -18.11 6.40 -6.88
CA ILE A 72 -18.94 5.20 -6.71
C ILE A 72 -18.58 4.46 -5.43
N VAL A 73 -17.28 4.31 -5.17
CA VAL A 73 -16.80 3.63 -3.96
C VAL A 73 -17.25 4.39 -2.71
N GLN A 74 -17.12 5.71 -2.70
CA GLN A 74 -17.54 6.53 -1.56
C GLN A 74 -19.03 6.42 -1.29
N LYS A 75 -19.85 6.48 -2.33
CA LYS A 75 -21.31 6.40 -2.20
C LYS A 75 -21.74 5.04 -1.66
N ASN A 76 -21.13 3.96 -2.15
CA ASN A 76 -21.52 2.62 -1.78
C ASN A 76 -21.04 2.22 -0.37
N TRP A 77 -19.90 2.71 0.03
CA TRP A 77 -19.24 2.27 1.27
C TRP A 77 -19.14 3.33 2.33
N LYS A 78 -19.63 4.54 2.05
CA LYS A 78 -19.58 5.68 2.98
C LYS A 78 -18.16 5.96 3.48
N LEU A 79 -17.18 5.82 2.60
CA LEU A 79 -15.79 6.05 2.94
C LEU A 79 -15.50 7.55 3.01
N ASN A 80 -14.62 7.93 3.95
CA ASN A 80 -14.15 9.29 4.07
C ASN A 80 -13.10 9.55 2.99
N PRO A 81 -13.31 10.50 2.06
CA PRO A 81 -12.35 10.78 0.99
C PRO A 81 -11.00 11.29 1.50
N ARG A 82 -10.93 11.74 2.74
CA ARG A 82 -9.67 12.20 3.36
C ARG A 82 -8.90 11.07 4.01
N ASP A 83 -9.55 9.94 4.26
CA ASP A 83 -8.91 8.78 4.85
C ASP A 83 -8.22 7.96 3.77
N ARG A 84 -7.02 8.37 3.38
CA ARG A 84 -6.29 7.77 2.27
C ARG A 84 -5.98 6.29 2.52
N MET A 85 -5.58 5.94 3.73
CA MET A 85 -5.33 4.54 4.07
C MET A 85 -6.59 3.69 3.96
N GLY A 86 -7.72 4.19 4.46
CA GLY A 86 -9.00 3.49 4.34
C GLY A 86 -9.41 3.26 2.89
N LEU A 87 -9.22 4.28 2.03
CA LEU A 87 -9.50 4.16 0.61
C LEU A 87 -8.60 3.12 -0.06
N LEU A 88 -7.31 3.14 0.27
CA LEU A 88 -6.36 2.16 -0.25
C LEU A 88 -6.77 0.74 0.11
N LEU A 89 -7.08 0.50 1.38
CA LEU A 89 -7.46 -0.83 1.87
C LEU A 89 -8.76 -1.31 1.25
N ALA A 90 -9.70 -0.40 0.98
CA ALA A 90 -11.00 -0.76 0.41
C ALA A 90 -10.94 -1.03 -1.10
N THR A 91 -10.04 -0.37 -1.83
CA THR A 91 -10.08 -0.35 -3.29
C THR A 91 -8.94 -1.10 -3.97
N CYS A 92 -7.87 -1.42 -3.26
CA CYS A 92 -6.65 -1.91 -3.89
C CYS A 92 -6.31 -3.37 -3.61
N LYS A 93 -7.33 -4.23 -3.47
CA LYS A 93 -7.09 -5.67 -3.33
C LYS A 93 -6.50 -6.26 -4.60
N ASP A 94 -6.94 -5.75 -5.75
CA ASP A 94 -6.41 -6.13 -7.07
C ASP A 94 -6.05 -4.85 -7.81
N CYS A 95 -4.93 -4.29 -7.45
CA CYS A 95 -4.50 -3.02 -8.03
C CYS A 95 -3.83 -3.19 -9.39
N ILE A 96 -3.24 -2.11 -9.84
CA ILE A 96 -2.61 -2.02 -11.17
C ILE A 96 -1.53 -3.09 -11.32
N GLY A 97 -1.64 -3.86 -12.40
CA GLY A 97 -0.62 -4.83 -12.76
C GLY A 97 -0.51 -5.97 -11.77
N ASN A 98 0.68 -6.14 -11.22
CA ASN A 98 1.02 -7.28 -10.37
C ASN A 98 1.03 -6.95 -8.87
N ILE A 99 0.50 -5.79 -8.50
CA ILE A 99 0.51 -5.33 -7.10
C ILE A 99 -0.86 -5.48 -6.47
N SER A 100 -0.89 -6.02 -5.25
CA SER A 100 -2.11 -6.11 -4.44
C SER A 100 -1.83 -5.56 -3.05
N VAL A 101 -2.85 -4.93 -2.45
CA VAL A 101 -2.80 -4.41 -1.09
C VAL A 101 -3.88 -5.13 -0.30
N ILE A 102 -3.47 -6.04 0.59
CA ILE A 102 -4.39 -6.89 1.33
C ILE A 102 -4.42 -6.48 2.80
N PRO A 103 -5.57 -6.03 3.32
CA PRO A 103 -5.67 -5.64 4.73
C PRO A 103 -5.32 -6.80 5.66
N LEU A 104 -4.64 -6.47 6.74
CA LEU A 104 -4.33 -7.42 7.80
C LEU A 104 -5.36 -7.37 8.91
#